data_4aab2cc73b8bdc6a142b142d5a342e9f
#
_entry.id   4aab2cc73b8bdc6a142b142d5a342e9f
#
_cell.length_a   1.000
_cell.length_b   1.000
_cell.length_c   1.000
_cell.angle_alpha   90.00
_cell.angle_beta   90.00
_cell.angle_gamma   90.00
#
_symmetry.space_group_name_H-M   'P 1'
#
loop_
_entity.id
_entity.type
_entity.pdbx_description
1 polymer ?
#
loop_
_entity_poly.entity_id
_entity_poly.type
_entity_poly.pdbx_seq_one_letter_code
_entity_poly.pdbx_strand_id
1 'polypeptide(L)'
;MSASWSTIPQLVDDAAERFGDLEAFVDGDLRWTFADYRDQIHAAARALMARGIGPGDRIAVWAPNVAEWAVAALGGHCAGAVLVPINTRFKAREAGHLLDRTSARILFTVTDFLDTDYVALLRDAGMGADLDEVVVLRGPVPEGCTSWQEFMAAGDSIHDTDRAARSAEVEGDDLCHLMFTSGTTGSPKGAMLRHSAICRAFESWSDVIGLRAGDRYLVVNPFFHAFGLNSGILACLMRGVTLVPHPVFDVPSVMRRIGEERITMFPGPPAIYQTILNHPDLDGFDLSSLRLAVTGAATIPVQMIHDMRDRLGFETVVTGYGLTESSGIATMCRHDDDPALIASTSGRAIDDVEVRVVDPDGAQCPAGHAGEVVVRGYNVMVGYLDDPDQTAEAIDPDGWLHTGDIGVMDVNGYLDITDRVKDMFINGGFNVYPAEVEQLMGAHPDIGQVAVVGVPDERLGEVGMAFVVPATGTAPDPAEILAWCRAEMANYKAPRHIEVVEALPMNASGKVLKFELRERAASR
;
A
#
# COMPACT_ATOMS: atom_id res chain seq x y z
N MET A 1 -16.24 -12.15 18.35
CA MET A 1 -17.31 -12.71 17.46
C MET A 1 -16.76 -12.59 16.06
N SER A 2 -16.65 -13.68 15.30
CA SER A 2 -16.26 -13.61 13.88
C SER A 2 -17.26 -12.72 13.13
N ALA A 3 -16.77 -11.92 12.17
CA ALA A 3 -17.62 -11.10 11.32
C ALA A 3 -18.74 -11.93 10.69
N SER A 4 -19.89 -11.29 10.51
CA SER A 4 -21.06 -11.92 9.87
C SER A 4 -20.94 -11.94 8.34
N TRP A 5 -19.86 -11.37 7.79
CA TRP A 5 -19.64 -11.19 6.35
C TRP A 5 -18.33 -11.82 5.88
N SER A 6 -18.36 -12.43 4.71
CA SER A 6 -17.20 -13.01 4.03
C SER A 6 -16.91 -12.33 2.68
N THR A 7 -17.77 -11.41 2.26
CA THR A 7 -17.64 -10.70 0.98
C THR A 7 -17.77 -9.18 1.16
N ILE A 8 -17.19 -8.42 0.25
CA ILE A 8 -17.29 -6.96 0.27
C ILE A 8 -18.76 -6.47 0.10
N PRO A 9 -19.60 -7.08 -0.77
CA PRO A 9 -21.03 -6.74 -0.80
C PRO A 9 -21.73 -6.90 0.55
N GLN A 10 -21.52 -8.02 1.26
CA GLN A 10 -22.07 -8.23 2.60
C GLN A 10 -21.57 -7.19 3.59
N LEU A 11 -20.27 -6.80 3.52
CA LEU A 11 -19.69 -5.75 4.36
C LEU A 11 -20.36 -4.39 4.11
N VAL A 12 -20.67 -4.04 2.87
CA VAL A 12 -21.35 -2.77 2.53
C VAL A 12 -22.73 -2.71 3.18
N ASP A 13 -23.50 -3.80 3.10
CA ASP A 13 -24.84 -3.87 3.69
C ASP A 13 -24.78 -3.86 5.23
N ASP A 14 -23.91 -4.68 5.84
CA ASP A 14 -23.69 -4.73 7.29
C ASP A 14 -23.26 -3.36 7.86
N ALA A 15 -22.38 -2.65 7.15
CA ALA A 15 -21.94 -1.32 7.59
C ALA A 15 -23.11 -0.32 7.65
N ALA A 16 -23.99 -0.33 6.65
CA ALA A 16 -25.18 0.52 6.64
C ALA A 16 -26.23 0.11 7.68
N GLU A 17 -26.37 -1.19 7.96
CA GLU A 17 -27.26 -1.68 9.03
C GLU A 17 -26.76 -1.29 10.43
N ARG A 18 -25.44 -1.39 10.67
CA ARG A 18 -24.86 -1.13 11.99
C ARG A 18 -24.63 0.35 12.29
N PHE A 19 -24.29 1.13 11.28
CA PHE A 19 -23.81 2.50 11.43
C PHE A 19 -24.64 3.54 10.69
N GLY A 20 -25.73 3.17 10.07
CA GLY A 20 -26.58 3.90 9.11
C GLY A 20 -26.52 5.42 9.15
N ASP A 21 -26.81 6.01 10.32
CA ASP A 21 -26.89 7.46 10.50
C ASP A 21 -25.53 8.14 10.76
N LEU A 22 -24.45 7.36 10.99
CA LEU A 22 -23.12 7.93 11.19
C LEU A 22 -22.55 8.44 9.86
N GLU A 23 -21.72 9.48 9.95
CA GLU A 23 -20.99 9.99 8.78
C GLU A 23 -19.96 8.95 8.32
N ALA A 24 -20.05 8.53 7.06
CA ALA A 24 -19.19 7.52 6.45
C ALA A 24 -18.10 8.12 5.56
N PHE A 25 -18.41 9.20 4.83
CA PHE A 25 -17.53 9.74 3.79
C PHE A 25 -17.58 11.26 3.75
N VAL A 26 -16.39 11.90 3.64
CA VAL A 26 -16.25 13.36 3.53
C VAL A 26 -15.26 13.70 2.43
N ASP A 27 -15.73 14.26 1.32
CA ASP A 27 -14.89 14.69 0.19
C ASP A 27 -15.27 16.12 -0.23
N GLY A 28 -14.50 17.11 0.19
CA GLY A 28 -14.87 18.52 0.05
C GLY A 28 -16.15 18.84 0.80
N ASP A 29 -17.16 19.35 0.08
CA ASP A 29 -18.48 19.66 0.63
C ASP A 29 -19.42 18.44 0.68
N LEU A 30 -19.02 17.34 0.06
CA LEU A 30 -19.79 16.11 0.07
C LEU A 30 -19.66 15.43 1.44
N ARG A 31 -20.82 15.11 2.03
CA ARG A 31 -20.92 14.35 3.27
C ARG A 31 -22.01 13.30 3.15
N TRP A 32 -21.63 12.05 3.31
CA TRP A 32 -22.53 10.90 3.28
C TRP A 32 -22.57 10.20 4.61
N THR A 33 -23.76 9.77 5.02
CA THR A 33 -23.94 8.75 6.06
C THR A 33 -23.58 7.37 5.49
N PHE A 34 -23.47 6.34 6.36
CA PHE A 34 -23.29 4.96 5.89
C PHE A 34 -24.47 4.50 5.03
N ALA A 35 -25.69 4.94 5.33
CA ALA A 35 -26.87 4.66 4.51
C ALA A 35 -26.76 5.32 3.13
N ASP A 36 -26.41 6.62 3.06
CA ASP A 36 -26.21 7.33 1.79
C ASP A 36 -25.10 6.67 0.97
N TYR A 37 -23.97 6.31 1.62
CA TYR A 37 -22.82 5.68 0.94
C TYR A 37 -23.19 4.33 0.33
N ARG A 38 -23.90 3.48 1.09
CA ARG A 38 -24.45 2.22 0.55
C ARG A 38 -25.34 2.48 -0.66
N ASP A 39 -26.24 3.46 -0.59
CA ASP A 39 -27.19 3.76 -1.68
C ASP A 39 -26.48 4.22 -2.94
N GLN A 40 -25.38 5.00 -2.83
CA GLN A 40 -24.51 5.34 -3.95
C GLN A 40 -23.81 4.10 -4.53
N ILE A 41 -23.27 3.22 -3.68
CA ILE A 41 -22.63 1.97 -4.10
C ILE A 41 -23.63 1.07 -4.85
N HIS A 42 -24.84 0.92 -4.33
CA HIS A 42 -25.90 0.14 -4.97
C HIS A 42 -26.34 0.75 -6.30
N ALA A 43 -26.41 2.08 -6.40
CA ALA A 43 -26.71 2.75 -7.67
C ALA A 43 -25.61 2.48 -8.71
N ALA A 44 -24.32 2.53 -8.31
CA ALA A 44 -23.21 2.20 -9.20
C ALA A 44 -23.22 0.71 -9.62
N ALA A 45 -23.59 -0.20 -8.72
CA ALA A 45 -23.76 -1.62 -9.06
C ALA A 45 -24.86 -1.81 -10.12
N ARG A 46 -26.02 -1.16 -9.95
CA ARG A 46 -27.08 -1.19 -10.97
C ARG A 46 -26.62 -0.60 -12.31
N ALA A 47 -25.86 0.50 -12.28
CA ALA A 47 -25.30 1.12 -13.48
C ALA A 47 -24.34 0.20 -14.23
N LEU A 48 -23.51 -0.57 -13.52
CA LEU A 48 -22.64 -1.59 -14.09
C LEU A 48 -23.46 -2.75 -14.69
N MET A 49 -24.47 -3.25 -13.96
CA MET A 49 -25.35 -4.31 -14.46
C MET A 49 -26.11 -3.88 -15.72
N ALA A 50 -26.56 -2.63 -15.81
CA ALA A 50 -27.22 -2.08 -17.01
C ALA A 50 -26.31 -2.10 -18.24
N ARG A 51 -24.99 -2.11 -18.04
CA ARG A 51 -23.95 -2.23 -19.08
C ARG A 51 -23.49 -3.67 -19.31
N GLY A 52 -24.18 -4.62 -18.72
CA GLY A 52 -23.90 -6.05 -18.89
C GLY A 52 -22.64 -6.50 -18.14
N ILE A 53 -22.16 -5.74 -17.14
CA ILE A 53 -21.12 -6.20 -16.24
C ILE A 53 -21.69 -7.28 -15.32
N GLY A 54 -21.00 -8.41 -15.23
CA GLY A 54 -21.37 -9.57 -14.45
C GLY A 54 -20.24 -10.20 -13.66
N PRO A 55 -20.49 -11.36 -13.02
CA PRO A 55 -19.50 -12.05 -12.20
C PRO A 55 -18.21 -12.33 -12.97
N GLY A 56 -17.07 -11.94 -12.37
CA GLY A 56 -15.74 -12.16 -12.94
C GLY A 56 -15.33 -11.17 -14.04
N ASP A 57 -16.21 -10.28 -14.53
CA ASP A 57 -15.82 -9.18 -15.41
C ASP A 57 -14.87 -8.23 -14.67
N ARG A 58 -13.93 -7.60 -15.38
CA ARG A 58 -12.99 -6.66 -14.80
C ARG A 58 -13.39 -5.23 -15.10
N ILE A 59 -13.35 -4.41 -14.05
CA ILE A 59 -13.47 -2.94 -14.14
C ILE A 59 -12.17 -2.31 -13.64
N ALA A 60 -11.70 -1.30 -14.33
CA ALA A 60 -10.49 -0.58 -13.94
C ALA A 60 -10.82 0.81 -13.39
N VAL A 61 -10.04 1.25 -12.38
CA VAL A 61 -10.13 2.63 -11.86
C VAL A 61 -8.75 3.26 -11.91
N TRP A 62 -8.62 4.32 -12.69
CA TRP A 62 -7.39 5.11 -12.85
C TRP A 62 -7.67 6.57 -12.47
N ALA A 63 -7.71 6.83 -11.18
CA ALA A 63 -8.09 8.12 -10.63
C ALA A 63 -7.47 8.33 -9.23
N PRO A 64 -7.39 9.58 -8.73
CA PRO A 64 -6.97 9.88 -7.37
C PRO A 64 -8.01 9.46 -6.32
N ASN A 65 -7.68 9.67 -5.04
CA ASN A 65 -8.57 9.43 -3.92
C ASN A 65 -9.77 10.39 -3.93
N VAL A 66 -10.88 9.96 -4.48
CA VAL A 66 -12.15 10.70 -4.57
C VAL A 66 -13.31 9.79 -4.25
N ALA A 67 -14.47 10.35 -3.89
CA ALA A 67 -15.64 9.59 -3.50
C ALA A 67 -16.13 8.65 -4.60
N GLU A 68 -16.14 9.11 -5.84
CA GLU A 68 -16.57 8.34 -7.01
C GLU A 68 -15.69 7.12 -7.25
N TRP A 69 -14.37 7.20 -6.90
CA TRP A 69 -13.45 6.06 -6.96
C TRP A 69 -13.95 4.92 -6.06
N ALA A 70 -14.25 5.26 -4.81
CA ALA A 70 -14.70 4.29 -3.82
C ALA A 70 -16.08 3.70 -4.19
N VAL A 71 -16.99 4.55 -4.68
CA VAL A 71 -18.32 4.11 -5.13
C VAL A 71 -18.23 3.19 -6.36
N ALA A 72 -17.38 3.52 -7.36
CA ALA A 72 -17.19 2.68 -8.54
C ALA A 72 -16.60 1.31 -8.17
N ALA A 73 -15.58 1.29 -7.30
CA ALA A 73 -14.93 0.05 -6.86
C ALA A 73 -15.89 -0.85 -6.09
N LEU A 74 -16.57 -0.32 -5.08
CA LEU A 74 -17.50 -1.10 -4.25
C LEU A 74 -18.77 -1.49 -5.02
N GLY A 75 -19.24 -0.62 -5.90
CA GLY A 75 -20.34 -0.94 -6.84
C GLY A 75 -19.97 -2.09 -7.77
N GLY A 76 -18.70 -2.12 -8.22
CA GLY A 76 -18.15 -3.25 -8.98
C GLY A 76 -18.25 -4.56 -8.23
N HIS A 77 -17.81 -4.58 -6.96
CA HIS A 77 -17.92 -5.78 -6.13
C HIS A 77 -19.38 -6.22 -5.92
N CYS A 78 -20.31 -5.26 -5.72
CA CYS A 78 -21.74 -5.56 -5.61
C CYS A 78 -22.36 -6.08 -6.92
N ALA A 79 -21.76 -5.76 -8.07
CA ALA A 79 -22.14 -6.33 -9.37
C ALA A 79 -21.45 -7.67 -9.68
N GLY A 80 -20.54 -8.16 -8.80
CA GLY A 80 -19.72 -9.35 -8.97
C GLY A 80 -18.45 -9.15 -9.81
N ALA A 81 -18.09 -7.91 -10.11
CA ALA A 81 -16.90 -7.59 -10.89
C ALA A 81 -15.62 -7.62 -10.06
N VAL A 82 -14.50 -7.86 -10.74
CA VAL A 82 -13.15 -7.80 -10.18
C VAL A 82 -12.55 -6.42 -10.45
N LEU A 83 -12.06 -5.77 -9.40
CA LEU A 83 -11.44 -4.45 -9.48
C LEU A 83 -9.98 -4.54 -9.94
N VAL A 84 -9.62 -3.70 -10.90
CA VAL A 84 -8.25 -3.44 -11.36
C VAL A 84 -7.86 -1.99 -11.01
N PRO A 85 -7.25 -1.75 -9.84
CA PRO A 85 -6.83 -0.40 -9.47
C PRO A 85 -5.53 -0.04 -10.19
N ILE A 86 -5.51 1.12 -10.86
CA ILE A 86 -4.35 1.58 -11.66
C ILE A 86 -3.68 2.75 -10.95
N ASN A 87 -2.35 2.68 -10.87
CA ASN A 87 -1.53 3.72 -10.26
C ASN A 87 -1.60 5.03 -11.06
N THR A 88 -1.97 6.13 -10.40
CA THR A 88 -2.10 7.46 -11.01
C THR A 88 -0.78 8.04 -11.56
N ARG A 89 0.36 7.48 -11.18
CA ARG A 89 1.67 7.86 -11.72
C ARG A 89 2.08 7.08 -12.97
N PHE A 90 1.33 6.06 -13.35
CA PHE A 90 1.60 5.32 -14.57
C PHE A 90 1.42 6.21 -15.80
N LYS A 91 2.25 5.95 -16.81
CA LYS A 91 2.09 6.52 -18.13
C LYS A 91 1.11 5.70 -18.96
N ALA A 92 0.65 6.26 -20.06
CA ALA A 92 -0.37 5.64 -20.91
C ALA A 92 -0.07 4.17 -21.30
N ARG A 93 1.19 3.85 -21.64
CA ARG A 93 1.57 2.48 -22.01
C ARG A 93 1.52 1.51 -20.84
N GLU A 94 1.89 1.96 -19.64
CA GLU A 94 1.82 1.13 -18.44
C GLU A 94 0.36 0.85 -18.08
N ALA A 95 -0.48 1.90 -18.01
CA ALA A 95 -1.91 1.75 -17.74
C ALA A 95 -2.62 0.92 -18.83
N GLY A 96 -2.35 1.21 -20.11
CA GLY A 96 -2.90 0.47 -21.25
C GLY A 96 -2.53 -1.01 -21.22
N HIS A 97 -1.28 -1.35 -20.90
CA HIS A 97 -0.86 -2.74 -20.75
C HIS A 97 -1.66 -3.49 -19.66
N LEU A 98 -1.99 -2.82 -18.54
CA LEU A 98 -2.83 -3.42 -17.51
C LEU A 98 -4.26 -3.63 -18.00
N LEU A 99 -4.83 -2.65 -18.71
CA LEU A 99 -6.18 -2.76 -19.29
C LEU A 99 -6.27 -3.95 -20.25
N ASP A 100 -5.32 -4.07 -21.17
CA ASP A 100 -5.27 -5.14 -22.15
C ASP A 100 -5.09 -6.52 -21.46
N ARG A 101 -4.12 -6.62 -20.54
CA ARG A 101 -3.79 -7.87 -19.85
C ARG A 101 -4.94 -8.37 -18.99
N THR A 102 -5.71 -7.46 -18.39
CA THR A 102 -6.87 -7.83 -17.55
C THR A 102 -8.14 -7.96 -18.37
N SER A 103 -8.13 -7.57 -19.65
CA SER A 103 -9.34 -7.43 -20.47
C SER A 103 -10.42 -6.64 -19.71
N ALA A 104 -10.01 -5.51 -19.12
CA ALA A 104 -10.93 -4.63 -18.41
C ALA A 104 -11.98 -4.10 -19.38
N ARG A 105 -13.27 -4.18 -19.02
CA ARG A 105 -14.38 -3.78 -19.87
C ARG A 105 -14.72 -2.29 -19.73
N ILE A 106 -14.66 -1.78 -18.51
CA ILE A 106 -14.94 -0.37 -18.20
C ILE A 106 -13.75 0.23 -17.49
N LEU A 107 -13.35 1.43 -17.92
CA LEU A 107 -12.38 2.28 -17.24
C LEU A 107 -13.08 3.47 -16.60
N PHE A 108 -12.93 3.63 -15.28
CA PHE A 108 -13.26 4.85 -14.56
C PHE A 108 -12.02 5.70 -14.41
N THR A 109 -12.08 6.98 -14.82
CA THR A 109 -10.91 7.86 -14.84
C THR A 109 -11.26 9.33 -14.62
N VAL A 110 -10.26 10.21 -14.66
CA VAL A 110 -10.41 11.67 -14.54
C VAL A 110 -9.66 12.37 -15.68
N THR A 111 -10.01 13.63 -15.95
CA THR A 111 -9.41 14.42 -17.03
C THR A 111 -8.79 15.74 -16.56
N ASP A 112 -8.71 15.97 -15.24
CA ASP A 112 -8.25 17.23 -14.65
C ASP A 112 -7.36 17.06 -13.41
N PHE A 113 -6.77 15.89 -13.21
CA PHE A 113 -5.93 15.64 -12.03
C PHE A 113 -4.48 16.08 -12.26
N LEU A 114 -4.03 17.11 -11.53
CA LEU A 114 -2.67 17.68 -11.64
C LEU A 114 -2.30 18.01 -13.10
N ASP A 115 -3.20 18.70 -13.79
CA ASP A 115 -3.08 19.08 -15.20
C ASP A 115 -2.94 17.87 -16.16
N THR A 116 -3.38 16.69 -15.73
CA THR A 116 -3.30 15.46 -16.53
C THR A 116 -4.70 14.99 -16.95
N ASP A 117 -4.87 14.85 -18.27
CA ASP A 117 -6.02 14.17 -18.89
C ASP A 117 -5.62 12.73 -19.23
N TYR A 118 -6.09 11.77 -18.40
CA TYR A 118 -5.77 10.36 -18.60
C TYR A 118 -6.42 9.75 -19.84
N VAL A 119 -7.57 10.29 -20.31
CA VAL A 119 -8.22 9.85 -21.54
C VAL A 119 -7.37 10.26 -22.73
N ALA A 120 -6.91 11.50 -22.76
CA ALA A 120 -6.01 11.99 -23.82
C ALA A 120 -4.71 11.17 -23.85
N LEU A 121 -4.11 10.90 -22.69
CA LEU A 121 -2.90 10.07 -22.60
C LEU A 121 -3.09 8.68 -23.24
N LEU A 122 -4.20 7.97 -22.95
CA LEU A 122 -4.45 6.66 -23.55
C LEU A 122 -4.66 6.74 -25.06
N ARG A 123 -5.42 7.72 -25.53
CA ARG A 123 -5.70 7.91 -26.96
C ARG A 123 -4.44 8.25 -27.76
N ASP A 124 -3.61 9.14 -27.24
CA ASP A 124 -2.34 9.52 -27.88
C ASP A 124 -1.37 8.34 -27.98
N ALA A 125 -1.45 7.40 -27.04
CA ALA A 125 -0.66 6.18 -27.06
C ALA A 125 -1.30 5.05 -27.91
N GLY A 126 -2.51 5.23 -28.42
CA GLY A 126 -3.27 4.20 -29.13
C GLY A 126 -3.69 3.02 -28.26
N MET A 127 -3.89 3.27 -26.95
CA MET A 127 -4.24 2.25 -25.94
C MET A 127 -5.71 2.33 -25.54
N GLY A 128 -6.24 1.24 -24.94
CA GLY A 128 -7.61 1.20 -24.41
C GLY A 128 -8.69 1.08 -25.50
N ALA A 129 -8.34 0.61 -26.70
CA ALA A 129 -9.30 0.44 -27.80
C ALA A 129 -10.32 -0.69 -27.54
N ASP A 130 -9.98 -1.65 -26.69
CA ASP A 130 -10.83 -2.81 -26.38
C ASP A 130 -11.78 -2.56 -25.18
N LEU A 131 -11.76 -1.35 -24.59
CA LEU A 131 -12.70 -0.97 -23.56
C LEU A 131 -14.12 -0.79 -24.13
N ASP A 132 -15.11 -1.36 -23.48
CA ASP A 132 -16.52 -1.15 -23.84
C ASP A 132 -16.95 0.29 -23.55
N GLU A 133 -16.42 0.89 -22.47
CA GLU A 133 -16.76 2.25 -22.04
C GLU A 133 -15.64 2.89 -21.21
N VAL A 134 -15.49 4.20 -21.37
CA VAL A 134 -14.67 5.06 -20.50
C VAL A 134 -15.57 6.04 -19.78
N VAL A 135 -15.59 5.96 -18.44
CA VAL A 135 -16.41 6.81 -17.57
C VAL A 135 -15.51 7.86 -16.90
N VAL A 136 -15.83 9.13 -17.11
CA VAL A 136 -15.12 10.26 -16.50
C VAL A 136 -15.77 10.61 -15.17
N LEU A 137 -15.06 10.34 -14.08
CA LEU A 137 -15.50 10.61 -12.70
C LEU A 137 -15.56 12.11 -12.41
N ARG A 138 -14.49 12.81 -12.80
CA ARG A 138 -14.34 14.27 -12.61
C ARG A 138 -13.59 14.88 -13.79
N GLY A 139 -13.91 16.16 -14.07
CA GLY A 139 -13.30 16.94 -15.15
C GLY A 139 -14.15 16.98 -16.42
N PRO A 140 -13.66 17.64 -17.48
CA PRO A 140 -14.32 17.70 -18.78
C PRO A 140 -14.50 16.31 -19.38
N VAL A 141 -15.66 16.04 -19.97
CA VAL A 141 -15.96 14.74 -20.61
C VAL A 141 -15.61 14.81 -22.10
N PRO A 142 -14.58 14.09 -22.56
CA PRO A 142 -14.21 14.06 -23.98
C PRO A 142 -15.28 13.33 -24.82
N GLU A 143 -15.30 13.64 -26.12
CA GLU A 143 -16.19 12.94 -27.08
C GLU A 143 -15.95 11.41 -27.03
N GLY A 144 -17.04 10.63 -26.99
CA GLY A 144 -17.01 9.17 -26.89
C GLY A 144 -16.74 8.63 -25.50
N CYS A 145 -16.71 9.48 -24.47
CA CYS A 145 -16.72 9.09 -23.07
C CYS A 145 -18.07 9.39 -22.42
N THR A 146 -18.36 8.70 -21.33
CA THR A 146 -19.58 8.89 -20.53
C THR A 146 -19.23 9.68 -19.26
N SER A 147 -20.06 10.64 -18.88
CA SER A 147 -19.93 11.31 -17.59
C SER A 147 -20.34 10.39 -16.44
N TRP A 148 -19.79 10.63 -15.23
CA TRP A 148 -20.23 9.91 -14.03
C TRP A 148 -21.74 9.99 -13.82
N GLN A 149 -22.34 11.14 -14.11
CA GLN A 149 -23.76 11.37 -13.95
C GLN A 149 -24.62 10.51 -14.90
N GLU A 150 -24.23 10.45 -16.18
CA GLU A 150 -24.87 9.59 -17.19
C GLU A 150 -24.67 8.10 -16.88
N PHE A 151 -23.47 7.76 -16.41
CA PHE A 151 -23.18 6.41 -15.95
C PHE A 151 -24.15 5.99 -14.83
N MET A 152 -24.28 6.77 -13.78
CA MET A 152 -25.15 6.47 -12.64
C MET A 152 -26.63 6.40 -13.04
N ALA A 153 -27.11 7.31 -13.90
CA ALA A 153 -28.49 7.36 -14.37
C ALA A 153 -28.94 6.09 -15.14
N ALA A 154 -28.02 5.41 -15.81
CA ALA A 154 -28.35 4.16 -16.51
C ALA A 154 -28.78 3.04 -15.55
N GLY A 155 -28.35 3.10 -14.28
CA GLY A 155 -28.74 2.17 -13.24
C GLY A 155 -30.23 2.17 -12.90
N ASP A 156 -30.98 3.24 -13.26
CA ASP A 156 -32.41 3.34 -13.02
C ASP A 156 -33.22 2.29 -13.79
N SER A 157 -32.64 1.69 -14.84
CA SER A 157 -33.25 0.59 -15.62
C SER A 157 -33.21 -0.78 -14.91
N ILE A 158 -32.39 -0.94 -13.86
CA ILE A 158 -32.22 -2.19 -13.10
C ILE A 158 -32.96 -2.09 -11.76
N HIS A 159 -33.78 -3.08 -11.45
CA HIS A 159 -34.47 -3.13 -10.16
C HIS A 159 -33.48 -3.49 -9.04
N ASP A 160 -33.71 -2.92 -7.83
CA ASP A 160 -32.84 -3.21 -6.69
C ASP A 160 -32.89 -4.69 -6.25
N THR A 161 -34.02 -5.37 -6.50
CA THR A 161 -34.12 -6.81 -6.28
C THR A 161 -33.14 -7.63 -7.13
N ASP A 162 -32.89 -7.20 -8.37
CA ASP A 162 -31.96 -7.87 -9.29
C ASP A 162 -30.51 -7.61 -8.87
N ARG A 163 -30.22 -6.35 -8.44
CA ARG A 163 -28.92 -5.99 -7.83
C ARG A 163 -28.68 -6.81 -6.56
N ALA A 164 -29.69 -6.91 -5.67
CA ALA A 164 -29.57 -7.66 -4.43
C ALA A 164 -29.32 -9.16 -4.68
N ALA A 165 -30.02 -9.75 -5.64
CA ALA A 165 -29.79 -11.12 -6.07
C ALA A 165 -28.36 -11.32 -6.58
N ARG A 166 -27.86 -10.41 -7.43
CA ARG A 166 -26.49 -10.43 -7.95
C ARG A 166 -25.45 -10.32 -6.84
N SER A 167 -25.63 -9.39 -5.89
CA SER A 167 -24.71 -9.23 -4.76
C SER A 167 -24.68 -10.47 -3.85
N ALA A 168 -25.81 -11.19 -3.73
CA ALA A 168 -25.92 -12.42 -2.95
C ALA A 168 -25.27 -13.63 -3.63
N GLU A 169 -25.05 -13.59 -4.95
CA GLU A 169 -24.32 -14.62 -5.68
C GLU A 169 -22.80 -14.55 -5.48
N VAL A 170 -22.27 -13.43 -4.97
CA VAL A 170 -20.84 -13.27 -4.72
C VAL A 170 -20.40 -14.12 -3.54
N GLU A 171 -19.43 -14.99 -3.76
CA GLU A 171 -18.90 -15.90 -2.75
C GLU A 171 -17.55 -15.41 -2.19
N GLY A 172 -17.18 -15.89 -0.99
CA GLY A 172 -15.93 -15.49 -0.34
C GLY A 172 -14.67 -15.87 -1.12
N ASP A 173 -14.74 -16.93 -1.91
CA ASP A 173 -13.64 -17.42 -2.75
C ASP A 173 -13.56 -16.76 -4.13
N ASP A 174 -14.54 -15.92 -4.49
CA ASP A 174 -14.47 -15.14 -5.72
C ASP A 174 -13.35 -14.10 -5.63
N LEU A 175 -12.78 -13.78 -6.79
CA LEU A 175 -11.78 -12.71 -6.90
C LEU A 175 -12.44 -11.34 -6.71
N CYS A 176 -11.86 -10.53 -5.84
CA CYS A 176 -12.28 -9.13 -5.68
C CYS A 176 -11.31 -8.16 -6.33
N HIS A 177 -10.00 -8.41 -6.23
CA HIS A 177 -8.99 -7.49 -6.74
C HIS A 177 -7.96 -8.21 -7.62
N LEU A 178 -7.53 -7.52 -8.68
CA LEU A 178 -6.32 -7.80 -9.44
C LEU A 178 -5.35 -6.64 -9.19
N MET A 179 -4.42 -6.81 -8.27
CA MET A 179 -3.47 -5.77 -7.90
C MET A 179 -2.09 -6.02 -8.52
N PHE A 180 -1.61 -5.05 -9.30
CA PHE A 180 -0.34 -5.19 -9.99
C PHE A 180 0.82 -4.69 -9.14
N THR A 181 1.82 -5.56 -8.98
CA THR A 181 3.08 -5.25 -8.30
C THR A 181 4.19 -5.07 -9.33
N SER A 182 5.16 -4.19 -9.04
CA SER A 182 6.35 -4.04 -9.86
C SER A 182 7.21 -5.31 -9.75
N GLY A 183 7.13 -6.15 -10.77
CA GLY A 183 7.97 -7.35 -10.85
C GLY A 183 9.45 -6.99 -11.03
N THR A 184 10.33 -7.84 -10.54
CA THR A 184 11.79 -7.71 -10.72
C THR A 184 12.24 -8.04 -12.14
N THR A 185 11.35 -8.63 -12.95
CA THR A 185 11.57 -8.99 -14.38
C THR A 185 11.16 -7.88 -15.34
N GLY A 186 10.75 -6.71 -14.84
CA GLY A 186 10.36 -5.54 -15.63
C GLY A 186 8.88 -5.49 -16.05
N SER A 187 8.15 -6.61 -16.03
CA SER A 187 6.70 -6.61 -16.29
C SER A 187 5.92 -6.70 -14.98
N PRO A 188 4.89 -5.84 -14.75
CA PRO A 188 4.06 -5.92 -13.56
C PRO A 188 3.34 -7.27 -13.46
N LYS A 189 3.29 -7.86 -12.25
CA LYS A 189 2.57 -9.09 -11.95
C LYS A 189 1.24 -8.78 -11.31
N GLY A 190 0.15 -9.36 -11.81
CA GLY A 190 -1.20 -9.17 -11.27
C GLY A 190 -1.53 -10.19 -10.19
N ALA A 191 -1.44 -9.83 -8.91
CA ALA A 191 -1.84 -10.69 -7.80
C ALA A 191 -3.37 -10.81 -7.73
N MET A 192 -3.88 -12.03 -7.69
CA MET A 192 -5.30 -12.37 -7.63
C MET A 192 -5.75 -12.53 -6.18
N LEU A 193 -6.64 -11.67 -5.69
CA LEU A 193 -7.07 -11.62 -4.29
C LEU A 193 -8.56 -11.94 -4.14
N ARG A 194 -8.90 -12.71 -3.09
CA ARG A 194 -10.27 -13.15 -2.79
C ARG A 194 -10.98 -12.21 -1.82
N HIS A 195 -12.30 -12.16 -1.89
CA HIS A 195 -13.12 -11.41 -0.94
C HIS A 195 -12.87 -11.83 0.51
N SER A 196 -12.93 -13.13 0.80
CA SER A 196 -12.78 -13.64 2.17
C SER A 196 -11.41 -13.35 2.78
N ALA A 197 -10.34 -13.42 1.97
CA ALA A 197 -8.99 -13.13 2.39
C ALA A 197 -8.85 -11.65 2.82
N ILE A 198 -9.31 -10.73 1.97
CA ILE A 198 -9.25 -9.30 2.22
C ILE A 198 -10.12 -8.91 3.43
N CYS A 199 -11.37 -9.38 3.48
CA CYS A 199 -12.28 -9.09 4.59
C CYS A 199 -11.69 -9.51 5.92
N ARG A 200 -11.22 -10.75 6.03
CA ARG A 200 -10.65 -11.30 7.26
C ARG A 200 -9.34 -10.63 7.67
N ALA A 201 -8.44 -10.35 6.71
CA ALA A 201 -7.17 -9.70 6.98
C ALA A 201 -7.36 -8.30 7.57
N PHE A 202 -8.30 -7.51 6.99
CA PHE A 202 -8.52 -6.15 7.44
C PHE A 202 -9.49 -6.02 8.62
N GLU A 203 -10.30 -7.03 8.90
CA GLU A 203 -10.94 -7.19 10.20
C GLU A 203 -9.89 -7.31 11.31
N SER A 204 -8.93 -8.26 11.18
CA SER A 204 -7.83 -8.45 12.12
C SER A 204 -6.98 -7.18 12.25
N TRP A 205 -6.63 -6.54 11.12
CA TRP A 205 -5.89 -5.28 11.12
C TRP A 205 -6.60 -4.19 11.93
N SER A 206 -7.90 -4.00 11.69
CA SER A 206 -8.68 -2.96 12.35
C SER A 206 -8.86 -3.21 13.86
N ASP A 207 -8.92 -4.48 14.27
CA ASP A 207 -8.95 -4.88 15.69
C ASP A 207 -7.61 -4.59 16.38
N VAL A 208 -6.51 -4.98 15.76
CA VAL A 208 -5.15 -4.78 16.31
C VAL A 208 -4.85 -3.33 16.59
N ILE A 209 -5.25 -2.41 15.70
CA ILE A 209 -5.02 -0.98 15.89
C ILE A 209 -6.06 -0.31 16.78
N GLY A 210 -7.14 -1.00 17.14
CA GLY A 210 -8.25 -0.45 17.94
C GLY A 210 -9.06 0.62 17.21
N LEU A 211 -9.30 0.43 15.91
CA LEU A 211 -10.17 1.28 15.10
C LEU A 211 -11.64 1.09 15.54
N ARG A 212 -12.38 2.18 15.69
CA ARG A 212 -13.73 2.14 16.28
C ARG A 212 -14.70 3.14 15.66
N ALA A 213 -15.98 2.90 15.83
CA ALA A 213 -17.02 3.82 15.35
C ALA A 213 -16.83 5.23 15.93
N GLY A 214 -16.97 6.22 15.06
CA GLY A 214 -16.74 7.62 15.36
C GLY A 214 -15.30 8.09 15.16
N ASP A 215 -14.34 7.20 14.84
CA ASP A 215 -13.04 7.62 14.35
C ASP A 215 -13.17 8.29 12.97
N ARG A 216 -12.21 9.15 12.66
CA ARG A 216 -12.13 9.87 11.39
C ARG A 216 -10.75 9.63 10.77
N TYR A 217 -10.74 9.03 9.61
CA TYR A 217 -9.52 8.53 8.97
C TYR A 217 -9.15 9.39 7.76
N LEU A 218 -8.05 10.14 7.87
CA LEU A 218 -7.48 10.88 6.74
C LEU A 218 -6.66 9.94 5.86
N VAL A 219 -7.19 9.61 4.68
CA VAL A 219 -6.54 8.65 3.77
C VAL A 219 -5.72 9.38 2.72
N VAL A 220 -4.42 9.50 2.98
CA VAL A 220 -3.42 10.01 2.02
C VAL A 220 -2.83 8.91 1.17
N ASN A 221 -2.87 7.67 1.65
CA ASN A 221 -2.42 6.50 0.90
C ASN A 221 -3.33 6.29 -0.31
N PRO A 222 -2.76 6.09 -1.51
CA PRO A 222 -3.57 5.97 -2.73
C PRO A 222 -4.56 4.81 -2.67
N PHE A 223 -5.80 5.02 -3.12
CA PHE A 223 -6.81 3.98 -3.20
C PHE A 223 -6.45 2.85 -4.18
N PHE A 224 -5.58 3.14 -5.15
CA PHE A 224 -5.08 2.08 -6.04
C PHE A 224 -4.08 1.12 -5.37
N HIS A 225 -3.64 1.39 -4.15
CA HIS A 225 -2.74 0.54 -3.38
C HIS A 225 -3.51 -0.18 -2.26
N ALA A 226 -3.09 -1.42 -1.93
CA ALA A 226 -3.74 -2.23 -0.89
C ALA A 226 -3.93 -1.47 0.43
N PHE A 227 -2.96 -0.64 0.82
CA PHE A 227 -3.06 0.12 2.05
C PHE A 227 -4.13 1.23 1.99
N GLY A 228 -4.30 1.94 0.87
CA GLY A 228 -5.38 2.92 0.71
C GLY A 228 -6.76 2.28 0.53
N LEU A 229 -6.85 1.18 -0.22
CA LEU A 229 -8.09 0.48 -0.48
C LEU A 229 -8.57 -0.31 0.75
N ASN A 230 -7.75 -1.21 1.23
CA ASN A 230 -8.19 -2.17 2.24
C ASN A 230 -8.18 -1.56 3.65
N SER A 231 -7.06 -0.90 4.07
CA SER A 231 -7.01 -0.25 5.37
C SER A 231 -7.77 1.09 5.42
N GLY A 232 -7.90 1.76 4.27
CA GLY A 232 -8.69 2.98 4.15
C GLY A 232 -10.17 2.68 3.96
N ILE A 233 -10.59 2.26 2.76
CA ILE A 233 -12.01 2.13 2.41
C ILE A 233 -12.68 1.00 3.22
N LEU A 234 -12.11 -0.23 3.16
CA LEU A 234 -12.80 -1.39 3.75
C LEU A 234 -12.77 -1.36 5.29
N ALA A 235 -11.65 -0.99 5.92
CA ALA A 235 -11.59 -0.91 7.37
C ALA A 235 -12.52 0.18 7.93
N CYS A 236 -12.74 1.28 7.21
CA CYS A 236 -13.74 2.28 7.58
C CYS A 236 -15.15 1.71 7.60
N LEU A 237 -15.53 0.92 6.59
CA LEU A 237 -16.83 0.22 6.56
C LEU A 237 -16.94 -0.78 7.72
N MET A 238 -15.89 -1.57 7.99
CA MET A 238 -15.88 -2.59 9.04
C MET A 238 -16.15 -2.02 10.43
N ARG A 239 -15.69 -0.81 10.70
CA ARG A 239 -15.67 -0.22 12.05
C ARG A 239 -16.55 1.02 12.24
N GLY A 240 -17.28 1.47 11.23
CA GLY A 240 -18.11 2.67 11.33
C GLY A 240 -17.28 3.96 11.43
N VAL A 241 -16.22 4.05 10.65
CA VAL A 241 -15.24 5.15 10.66
C VAL A 241 -15.49 6.07 9.47
N THR A 242 -15.44 7.39 9.71
CA THR A 242 -15.57 8.37 8.64
C THR A 242 -14.29 8.38 7.79
N LEU A 243 -14.42 8.09 6.51
CA LEU A 243 -13.33 8.18 5.54
C LEU A 243 -13.22 9.61 4.99
N VAL A 244 -12.03 10.18 5.08
CA VAL A 244 -11.71 11.51 4.55
C VAL A 244 -10.55 11.36 3.56
N PRO A 245 -10.79 11.28 2.24
CA PRO A 245 -9.73 11.16 1.25
C PRO A 245 -8.93 12.45 1.13
N HIS A 246 -7.64 12.30 0.86
CA HIS A 246 -6.73 13.41 0.60
C HIS A 246 -5.89 13.08 -0.64
N PRO A 247 -6.27 13.58 -1.83
CA PRO A 247 -5.73 13.09 -3.10
C PRO A 247 -4.29 13.51 -3.38
N VAL A 248 -3.84 14.64 -2.80
CA VAL A 248 -2.49 15.18 -2.99
C VAL A 248 -1.87 15.50 -1.65
N PHE A 249 -0.78 14.82 -1.31
CA PHE A 249 -0.07 15.05 -0.06
C PHE A 249 0.69 16.40 -0.10
N ASP A 250 0.30 17.28 0.81
CA ASP A 250 0.97 18.54 1.13
C ASP A 250 0.87 18.77 2.63
N VAL A 251 2.00 18.98 3.31
CA VAL A 251 2.04 18.99 4.79
C VAL A 251 1.15 20.05 5.42
N PRO A 252 1.19 21.34 4.99
CA PRO A 252 0.28 22.34 5.55
C PRO A 252 -1.20 22.04 5.34
N SER A 253 -1.58 21.49 4.17
CA SER A 253 -2.97 21.13 3.88
C SER A 253 -3.44 19.93 4.71
N VAL A 254 -2.58 18.93 4.92
CA VAL A 254 -2.85 17.77 5.78
C VAL A 254 -3.04 18.22 7.23
N MET A 255 -2.12 19.02 7.79
CA MET A 255 -2.23 19.51 9.17
C MET A 255 -3.49 20.36 9.39
N ARG A 256 -3.84 21.21 8.43
CA ARG A 256 -5.10 21.98 8.47
C ARG A 256 -6.31 21.03 8.45
N ARG A 257 -6.33 20.06 7.55
CA ARG A 257 -7.42 19.10 7.42
C ARG A 257 -7.60 18.23 8.68
N ILE A 258 -6.50 17.91 9.37
CA ILE A 258 -6.56 17.19 10.66
C ILE A 258 -7.39 17.99 11.67
N GLY A 259 -7.12 19.28 11.82
CA GLY A 259 -7.87 20.14 12.74
C GLY A 259 -9.33 20.36 12.31
N GLU A 260 -9.56 20.72 11.03
CA GLU A 260 -10.90 21.04 10.50
C GLU A 260 -11.84 19.84 10.60
N GLU A 261 -11.37 18.65 10.21
CA GLU A 261 -12.17 17.42 10.22
C GLU A 261 -12.01 16.59 11.49
N ARG A 262 -11.22 17.07 12.48
CA ARG A 262 -10.96 16.37 13.73
C ARG A 262 -10.52 14.92 13.51
N ILE A 263 -9.53 14.77 12.66
CA ILE A 263 -8.98 13.45 12.26
C ILE A 263 -8.40 12.74 13.49
N THR A 264 -8.77 11.47 13.66
CA THR A 264 -8.27 10.63 14.76
C THR A 264 -7.27 9.58 14.28
N MET A 265 -7.36 9.18 13.02
CA MET A 265 -6.50 8.18 12.38
C MET A 265 -5.75 8.79 11.20
N PHE A 266 -4.43 8.72 11.25
CA PHE A 266 -3.57 9.21 10.17
C PHE A 266 -2.39 8.25 9.96
N PRO A 267 -2.48 7.27 9.06
CA PRO A 267 -1.38 6.36 8.74
C PRO A 267 -0.53 6.87 7.58
N GLY A 268 0.72 6.49 7.57
CA GLY A 268 1.63 6.83 6.49
C GLY A 268 3.06 6.33 6.72
N PRO A 269 3.93 6.44 5.71
CA PRO A 269 5.34 6.10 5.88
C PRO A 269 6.03 7.07 6.84
N PRO A 270 7.15 6.66 7.46
CA PRO A 270 7.89 7.48 8.43
C PRO A 270 8.23 8.89 7.95
N ALA A 271 8.55 9.04 6.67
CA ALA A 271 8.88 10.35 6.07
C ALA A 271 7.76 11.40 6.22
N ILE A 272 6.50 11.00 6.22
CA ILE A 272 5.36 11.91 6.41
C ILE A 272 5.41 12.52 7.80
N TYR A 273 5.56 11.69 8.84
CA TYR A 273 5.61 12.16 10.23
C TYR A 273 6.86 12.99 10.49
N GLN A 274 8.01 12.58 9.94
CA GLN A 274 9.24 13.36 10.04
C GLN A 274 9.08 14.76 9.44
N THR A 275 8.41 14.87 8.30
CA THR A 275 8.16 16.17 7.66
C THR A 275 7.21 17.03 8.50
N ILE A 276 6.16 16.43 9.08
CA ILE A 276 5.23 17.14 9.99
C ILE A 276 5.96 17.61 11.25
N LEU A 277 6.71 16.72 11.91
CA LEU A 277 7.46 17.01 13.15
C LEU A 277 8.50 18.14 12.98
N ASN A 278 9.07 18.26 11.78
CA ASN A 278 10.05 19.31 11.44
C ASN A 278 9.43 20.56 10.82
N HIS A 279 8.09 20.64 10.71
CA HIS A 279 7.45 21.80 10.12
C HIS A 279 7.60 23.02 11.03
N PRO A 280 8.06 24.18 10.52
CA PRO A 280 8.36 25.37 11.36
C PRO A 280 7.14 25.91 12.09
N ASP A 281 5.95 25.77 11.52
CA ASP A 281 4.69 26.28 12.08
C ASP A 281 3.84 25.15 12.71
N LEU A 282 4.44 24.03 13.15
CA LEU A 282 3.72 22.89 13.72
C LEU A 282 2.75 23.30 14.83
N ASP A 283 3.19 24.16 15.73
CA ASP A 283 2.39 24.64 16.88
C ASP A 283 1.20 25.53 16.47
N GLY A 284 1.13 25.95 15.21
CA GLY A 284 0.02 26.74 14.65
C GLY A 284 -1.18 25.91 14.21
N PHE A 285 -1.07 24.58 14.24
CA PHE A 285 -2.13 23.66 13.80
C PHE A 285 -2.72 22.87 14.98
N ASP A 286 -4.04 22.65 14.95
CA ASP A 286 -4.71 21.81 15.94
C ASP A 286 -4.65 20.33 15.51
N LEU A 287 -3.72 19.60 16.11
CA LEU A 287 -3.55 18.15 15.90
C LEU A 287 -4.08 17.32 17.07
N SER A 288 -4.75 17.94 18.04
CA SER A 288 -5.16 17.33 19.32
C SER A 288 -6.17 16.18 19.19
N SER A 289 -6.78 16.02 18.02
CA SER A 289 -7.69 14.90 17.74
C SER A 289 -6.99 13.60 17.34
N LEU A 290 -5.70 13.63 16.99
CA LEU A 290 -4.95 12.45 16.56
C LEU A 290 -4.88 11.40 17.67
N ARG A 291 -5.11 10.15 17.31
CA ARG A 291 -5.13 9.01 18.24
C ARG A 291 -4.37 7.81 17.71
N LEU A 292 -4.54 7.49 16.43
CA LEU A 292 -4.01 6.28 15.80
C LEU A 292 -3.07 6.62 14.66
N ALA A 293 -1.91 5.98 14.66
CA ALA A 293 -0.97 5.96 13.53
C ALA A 293 -0.57 4.52 13.21
N VAL A 294 -0.52 4.20 11.93
CA VAL A 294 0.14 3.00 11.41
C VAL A 294 1.23 3.45 10.48
N THR A 295 2.45 3.03 10.75
CA THR A 295 3.62 3.37 9.95
C THR A 295 4.36 2.10 9.55
N GLY A 296 5.29 2.16 8.62
CA GLY A 296 6.02 0.99 8.14
C GLY A 296 6.67 1.25 6.78
N ALA A 297 7.08 0.17 6.14
CA ALA A 297 7.78 0.17 4.84
C ALA A 297 9.19 0.80 4.87
N ALA A 298 9.68 1.28 6.02
CA ALA A 298 11.03 1.78 6.22
C ALA A 298 11.41 1.70 7.70
N THR A 299 12.70 1.76 8.00
CA THR A 299 13.24 1.82 9.37
C THR A 299 12.73 3.06 10.10
N ILE A 300 12.31 2.88 11.34
CA ILE A 300 11.75 3.93 12.19
C ILE A 300 12.68 4.16 13.37
N PRO A 301 13.25 5.35 13.56
CA PRO A 301 13.98 5.66 14.79
C PRO A 301 13.06 5.60 16.01
N VAL A 302 13.52 4.99 17.11
CA VAL A 302 12.75 4.90 18.37
C VAL A 302 12.29 6.30 18.83
N GLN A 303 13.17 7.30 18.68
CA GLN A 303 12.84 8.69 19.03
C GLN A 303 11.64 9.23 18.25
N MET A 304 11.45 8.83 16.99
CA MET A 304 10.30 9.25 16.20
C MET A 304 8.98 8.71 16.78
N ILE A 305 8.97 7.48 17.31
CA ILE A 305 7.78 6.94 17.99
C ILE A 305 7.43 7.78 19.23
N HIS A 306 8.45 8.18 20.01
CA HIS A 306 8.25 9.10 21.13
C HIS A 306 7.73 10.45 20.66
N ASP A 307 8.36 11.06 19.64
CA ASP A 307 7.94 12.35 19.11
C ASP A 307 6.51 12.31 18.54
N MET A 308 6.11 11.23 17.89
CA MET A 308 4.74 11.03 17.43
C MET A 308 3.74 10.99 18.59
N ARG A 309 4.09 10.34 19.70
CA ARG A 309 3.24 10.30 20.90
C ARG A 309 3.22 11.64 21.63
N ASP A 310 4.38 12.23 21.89
CA ASP A 310 4.53 13.38 22.78
C ASP A 310 4.17 14.71 22.09
N ARG A 311 4.46 14.85 20.78
CA ARG A 311 4.30 16.11 20.04
C ARG A 311 3.10 16.12 19.11
N LEU A 312 2.73 14.96 18.53
CA LEU A 312 1.56 14.84 17.64
C LEU A 312 0.33 14.28 18.35
N GLY A 313 0.47 13.76 19.58
CA GLY A 313 -0.64 13.31 20.40
C GLY A 313 -1.16 11.89 20.10
N PHE A 314 -0.43 11.08 19.33
CA PHE A 314 -0.85 9.71 19.05
C PHE A 314 -0.82 8.82 20.30
N GLU A 315 -1.97 8.26 20.67
CA GLU A 315 -2.07 7.25 21.73
C GLU A 315 -1.46 5.92 21.27
N THR A 316 -1.77 5.52 20.04
CA THR A 316 -1.33 4.27 19.43
C THR A 316 -0.51 4.56 18.17
N VAL A 317 0.74 4.08 18.17
CA VAL A 317 1.61 4.04 17.01
C VAL A 317 2.05 2.61 16.83
N VAL A 318 1.77 2.00 15.68
CA VAL A 318 2.13 0.62 15.38
C VAL A 318 2.77 0.50 14.01
N THR A 319 3.54 -0.57 13.83
CA THR A 319 4.11 -0.98 12.55
C THR A 319 3.50 -2.30 12.10
N GLY A 320 3.63 -2.60 10.83
CA GLY A 320 3.19 -3.86 10.26
C GLY A 320 3.95 -4.19 8.99
N TYR A 321 3.87 -5.44 8.58
CA TYR A 321 4.47 -5.96 7.37
C TYR A 321 3.45 -6.77 6.58
N GLY A 322 3.50 -6.62 5.27
CA GLY A 322 2.72 -7.41 4.33
C GLY A 322 3.03 -7.00 2.90
N LEU A 323 2.66 -7.87 1.99
CA LEU A 323 2.81 -7.73 0.55
C LEU A 323 1.41 -7.72 -0.09
N THR A 324 1.30 -7.27 -1.31
CA THR A 324 0.06 -7.44 -2.10
C THR A 324 -0.30 -8.92 -2.17
N GLU A 325 0.68 -9.78 -2.36
CA GLU A 325 0.57 -11.24 -2.42
C GLU A 325 0.10 -11.89 -1.10
N SER A 326 0.21 -11.18 0.03
CA SER A 326 -0.37 -11.56 1.34
C SER A 326 -1.59 -10.72 1.70
N SER A 327 -2.35 -10.26 0.71
CA SER A 327 -3.55 -9.41 0.89
C SER A 327 -3.26 -8.06 1.57
N GLY A 328 -2.00 -7.65 1.67
CA GLY A 328 -1.55 -6.38 2.25
C GLY A 328 -1.07 -6.45 3.69
N ILE A 329 -1.26 -7.56 4.41
CA ILE A 329 -0.85 -7.70 5.81
C ILE A 329 -0.53 -9.16 6.18
N ALA A 330 0.56 -9.36 6.93
CA ALA A 330 0.96 -10.64 7.49
C ALA A 330 1.34 -10.54 8.98
N THR A 331 2.07 -9.47 9.37
CA THR A 331 2.41 -9.22 10.77
C THR A 331 2.11 -7.80 11.18
N MET A 332 1.88 -7.58 12.48
CA MET A 332 1.68 -6.26 13.09
C MET A 332 2.22 -6.22 14.51
N CYS A 333 2.76 -5.07 14.91
CA CYS A 333 2.92 -4.73 16.32
C CYS A 333 1.55 -4.56 16.99
N ARG A 334 1.49 -4.66 18.31
CA ARG A 334 0.30 -4.43 19.11
C ARG A 334 0.35 -3.04 19.75
N HIS A 335 -0.81 -2.51 20.08
CA HIS A 335 -0.94 -1.14 20.62
C HIS A 335 -0.22 -0.95 21.98
N ASP A 336 -0.03 -2.03 22.71
CA ASP A 336 0.63 -2.10 24.03
C ASP A 336 2.11 -2.52 23.96
N ASP A 337 2.66 -2.73 22.76
CA ASP A 337 4.07 -3.02 22.58
C ASP A 337 4.94 -1.82 22.96
N ASP A 338 6.14 -2.12 23.50
CA ASP A 338 7.13 -1.10 23.84
C ASP A 338 7.58 -0.31 22.59
N PRO A 339 7.78 1.01 22.67
CA PRO A 339 8.26 1.82 21.55
C PRO A 339 9.53 1.31 20.87
N ALA A 340 10.45 0.73 21.64
CA ALA A 340 11.67 0.14 21.08
C ALA A 340 11.35 -1.10 20.23
N LEU A 341 10.39 -1.92 20.66
CA LEU A 341 9.93 -3.08 19.90
C LEU A 341 9.21 -2.67 18.62
N ILE A 342 8.32 -1.66 18.70
CA ILE A 342 7.61 -1.11 17.55
C ILE A 342 8.60 -0.54 16.52
N ALA A 343 9.65 0.14 16.96
CA ALA A 343 10.66 0.73 16.08
C ALA A 343 11.58 -0.32 15.42
N SER A 344 11.86 -1.43 16.13
CA SER A 344 12.84 -2.43 15.69
C SER A 344 12.23 -3.67 15.04
N THR A 345 10.89 -3.80 15.03
CA THR A 345 10.21 -4.95 14.41
C THR A 345 9.01 -4.56 13.59
N SER A 346 8.57 -5.47 12.74
CA SER A 346 7.32 -5.39 11.99
C SER A 346 6.17 -6.14 12.69
N GLY A 347 6.36 -6.44 13.99
CA GLY A 347 5.37 -7.14 14.81
C GLY A 347 5.35 -8.65 14.62
N ARG A 348 4.30 -9.27 15.09
CA ARG A 348 4.05 -10.71 15.01
C ARG A 348 2.86 -11.03 14.13
N ALA A 349 2.75 -12.27 13.68
CA ALA A 349 1.68 -12.75 12.81
C ALA A 349 0.29 -12.27 13.28
N ILE A 350 -0.56 -11.89 12.32
CA ILE A 350 -1.99 -11.68 12.57
C ILE A 350 -2.70 -13.02 12.81
N ASP A 351 -3.89 -12.99 13.35
CA ASP A 351 -4.62 -14.20 13.74
C ASP A 351 -4.81 -15.16 12.55
N ASP A 352 -4.57 -16.45 12.81
CA ASP A 352 -4.69 -17.56 11.85
C ASP A 352 -3.80 -17.42 10.59
N VAL A 353 -2.72 -16.65 10.68
CA VAL A 353 -1.64 -16.56 9.69
C VAL A 353 -0.36 -17.12 10.30
N GLU A 354 0.32 -17.99 9.58
CA GLU A 354 1.64 -18.50 9.94
C GLU A 354 2.71 -17.70 9.21
N VAL A 355 3.73 -17.26 9.97
CA VAL A 355 4.91 -16.61 9.42
C VAL A 355 6.14 -17.34 9.94
N ARG A 356 7.07 -17.66 9.07
CA ARG A 356 8.34 -18.32 9.42
C ARG A 356 9.51 -17.64 8.75
N VAL A 357 10.68 -17.84 9.31
CA VAL A 357 11.96 -17.52 8.68
C VAL A 357 12.64 -18.84 8.36
N VAL A 358 13.00 -19.05 7.09
CA VAL A 358 13.56 -20.32 6.59
C VAL A 358 14.94 -20.11 5.96
N ASP A 359 15.77 -21.14 6.05
CA ASP A 359 17.06 -21.19 5.38
C ASP A 359 16.91 -21.56 3.88
N PRO A 360 17.99 -21.56 3.07
CA PRO A 360 17.91 -21.91 1.65
C PRO A 360 17.43 -23.33 1.36
N ASP A 361 17.49 -24.25 2.34
CA ASP A 361 16.98 -25.61 2.22
C ASP A 361 15.51 -25.74 2.64
N GLY A 362 14.87 -24.62 3.01
CA GLY A 362 13.46 -24.54 3.45
C GLY A 362 13.25 -24.93 4.91
N ALA A 363 14.31 -25.19 5.68
CA ALA A 363 14.18 -25.51 7.10
C ALA A 363 14.00 -24.24 7.93
N GLN A 364 13.15 -24.32 8.97
CA GLN A 364 12.92 -23.18 9.84
C GLN A 364 14.20 -22.78 10.60
N CYS A 365 14.59 -21.52 10.48
CA CYS A 365 15.72 -20.96 11.19
C CYS A 365 15.48 -20.93 12.72
N PRO A 366 16.51 -21.15 13.55
CA PRO A 366 16.44 -20.85 14.96
C PRO A 366 16.15 -19.36 15.21
N ALA A 367 15.48 -19.04 16.32
CA ALA A 367 15.23 -17.66 16.69
C ALA A 367 16.52 -16.83 16.71
N GLY A 368 16.46 -15.61 16.19
CA GLY A 368 17.59 -14.70 16.06
C GLY A 368 18.50 -14.95 14.85
N HIS A 369 18.16 -15.90 13.96
CA HIS A 369 18.90 -16.16 12.73
C HIS A 369 18.14 -15.63 11.52
N ALA A 370 18.87 -15.02 10.61
CA ALA A 370 18.30 -14.48 9.38
C ALA A 370 18.00 -15.59 8.36
N GLY A 371 16.92 -15.41 7.61
CA GLY A 371 16.51 -16.27 6.51
C GLY A 371 15.39 -15.65 5.71
N GLU A 372 14.87 -16.35 4.70
CA GLU A 372 13.72 -15.87 3.94
C GLU A 372 12.44 -15.92 4.78
N VAL A 373 11.65 -14.86 4.71
CA VAL A 373 10.32 -14.80 5.33
C VAL A 373 9.33 -15.52 4.44
N VAL A 374 8.62 -16.51 4.99
CA VAL A 374 7.54 -17.21 4.30
C VAL A 374 6.23 -17.08 5.07
N VAL A 375 5.13 -16.94 4.34
CA VAL A 375 3.79 -16.70 4.90
C VAL A 375 2.83 -17.79 4.42
N ARG A 376 2.03 -18.34 5.34
CA ARG A 376 0.96 -19.28 5.02
C ARG A 376 -0.31 -18.90 5.76
N GLY A 377 -1.44 -18.89 5.06
CA GLY A 377 -2.73 -18.62 5.65
C GLY A 377 -3.77 -18.18 4.63
N TYR A 378 -4.92 -17.82 5.14
CA TYR A 378 -6.05 -17.35 4.34
C TYR A 378 -5.76 -16.08 3.54
N ASN A 379 -4.75 -15.30 3.98
CA ASN A 379 -4.34 -14.03 3.38
C ASN A 379 -3.44 -14.17 2.15
N VAL A 380 -2.97 -15.37 1.83
CA VAL A 380 -2.14 -15.63 0.65
C VAL A 380 -3.01 -15.53 -0.62
N MET A 381 -2.50 -14.85 -1.64
CA MET A 381 -3.13 -14.71 -2.95
C MET A 381 -3.45 -16.06 -3.61
N VAL A 382 -4.36 -16.07 -4.57
CA VAL A 382 -4.63 -17.26 -5.42
C VAL A 382 -3.42 -17.60 -6.29
N GLY A 383 -2.74 -16.57 -6.77
CA GLY A 383 -1.60 -16.65 -7.68
C GLY A 383 -1.49 -15.39 -8.52
N TYR A 384 -0.61 -15.42 -9.51
CA TYR A 384 -0.47 -14.35 -10.49
C TYR A 384 -1.34 -14.61 -11.72
N LEU A 385 -2.02 -13.58 -12.21
CA LEU A 385 -2.89 -13.63 -13.39
C LEU A 385 -2.13 -14.15 -14.61
N ASP A 386 -2.63 -15.22 -15.21
CA ASP A 386 -2.09 -15.87 -16.42
C ASP A 386 -0.59 -16.24 -16.34
N ASP A 387 -0.08 -16.46 -15.12
CA ASP A 387 1.34 -16.76 -14.89
C ASP A 387 1.50 -17.92 -13.88
N PRO A 388 1.20 -19.16 -14.28
CA PRO A 388 1.28 -20.31 -13.39
C PRO A 388 2.72 -20.62 -12.96
N ASP A 389 3.71 -20.34 -13.80
CA ASP A 389 5.12 -20.62 -13.49
C ASP A 389 5.60 -19.70 -12.36
N GLN A 390 5.34 -18.39 -12.46
CA GLN A 390 5.65 -17.45 -11.38
C GLN A 390 4.81 -17.69 -10.12
N THR A 391 3.58 -18.20 -10.28
CA THR A 391 2.76 -18.61 -9.14
C THR A 391 3.39 -19.78 -8.40
N ALA A 392 3.85 -20.80 -9.11
CA ALA A 392 4.52 -21.97 -8.53
C ALA A 392 5.90 -21.63 -7.93
N GLU A 393 6.58 -20.61 -8.46
CA GLU A 393 7.81 -20.07 -7.86
C GLU A 393 7.54 -19.30 -6.57
N ALA A 394 6.41 -18.57 -6.49
CA ALA A 394 6.05 -17.75 -5.34
C ALA A 394 5.35 -18.53 -4.23
N ILE A 395 4.54 -19.55 -4.57
CA ILE A 395 3.76 -20.34 -3.61
C ILE A 395 4.15 -21.80 -3.77
N ASP A 396 4.76 -22.37 -2.73
CA ASP A 396 5.20 -23.75 -2.74
C ASP A 396 4.02 -24.74 -2.63
N PRO A 397 4.26 -26.07 -2.85
CA PRO A 397 3.19 -27.10 -2.77
C PRO A 397 2.52 -27.22 -1.40
N ASP A 398 3.17 -26.77 -0.32
CA ASP A 398 2.64 -26.77 1.05
C ASP A 398 1.86 -25.48 1.38
N GLY A 399 1.73 -24.57 0.41
CA GLY A 399 0.98 -23.31 0.50
C GLY A 399 1.74 -22.16 1.18
N TRP A 400 3.08 -22.25 1.28
CA TRP A 400 3.90 -21.14 1.75
C TRP A 400 4.18 -20.15 0.62
N LEU A 401 3.84 -18.90 0.87
CA LEU A 401 4.25 -17.77 0.04
C LEU A 401 5.68 -17.39 0.36
N HIS A 402 6.59 -17.55 -0.58
CA HIS A 402 7.95 -17.05 -0.56
C HIS A 402 7.95 -15.54 -0.85
N THR A 403 8.23 -14.74 0.17
CA THR A 403 8.09 -13.28 0.06
C THR A 403 9.24 -12.61 -0.68
N GLY A 404 10.39 -13.30 -0.74
CA GLY A 404 11.64 -12.74 -1.20
C GLY A 404 12.21 -11.66 -0.27
N ASP A 405 11.66 -11.50 0.94
CA ASP A 405 12.20 -10.63 1.97
C ASP A 405 12.98 -11.46 2.99
N ILE A 406 14.10 -10.92 3.48
CA ILE A 406 14.91 -11.50 4.54
C ILE A 406 14.51 -10.89 5.86
N GLY A 407 14.37 -11.74 6.88
CA GLY A 407 14.03 -11.29 8.22
C GLY A 407 14.65 -12.15 9.30
N VAL A 408 14.53 -11.65 10.52
CA VAL A 408 14.91 -12.33 11.76
C VAL A 408 13.69 -12.39 12.65
N MET A 409 13.39 -13.58 13.18
CA MET A 409 12.27 -13.75 14.12
C MET A 409 12.82 -14.02 15.52
N ASP A 410 12.29 -13.32 16.51
CA ASP A 410 12.66 -13.57 17.92
C ASP A 410 11.90 -14.77 18.52
N VAL A 411 12.21 -15.11 19.78
CA VAL A 411 11.55 -16.21 20.51
C VAL A 411 10.07 -15.96 20.81
N ASN A 412 9.58 -14.73 20.70
CA ASN A 412 8.21 -14.32 20.92
C ASN A 412 7.41 -14.19 19.61
N GLY A 413 8.07 -14.47 18.46
CA GLY A 413 7.46 -14.38 17.13
C GLY A 413 7.46 -12.98 16.52
N TYR A 414 8.19 -12.02 17.07
CA TYR A 414 8.36 -10.70 16.45
C TYR A 414 9.34 -10.77 15.29
N LEU A 415 8.91 -10.28 14.15
CA LEU A 415 9.63 -10.29 12.89
C LEU A 415 10.32 -8.94 12.66
N ASP A 416 11.61 -8.96 12.45
CA ASP A 416 12.39 -7.84 11.93
C ASP A 416 12.73 -8.12 10.46
N ILE A 417 12.27 -7.25 9.54
CA ILE A 417 12.60 -7.33 8.12
C ILE A 417 13.92 -6.61 7.91
N THR A 418 14.95 -7.38 7.63
CA THR A 418 16.31 -6.85 7.52
C THR A 418 16.71 -6.50 6.10
N ASP A 419 16.19 -7.21 5.09
CA ASP A 419 16.49 -6.91 3.67
C ASP A 419 15.55 -7.64 2.70
N ARG A 420 15.89 -7.55 1.40
CA ARG A 420 15.33 -8.40 0.34
C ARG A 420 16.38 -9.35 -0.19
N VAL A 421 16.01 -10.59 -0.46
CA VAL A 421 16.87 -11.60 -1.12
C VAL A 421 17.55 -11.03 -2.36
N LYS A 422 16.82 -10.21 -3.14
CA LYS A 422 17.30 -9.59 -4.39
C LYS A 422 18.21 -8.38 -4.19
N ASP A 423 18.21 -7.76 -3.02
CA ASP A 423 19.04 -6.60 -2.71
C ASP A 423 20.31 -7.01 -1.98
N MET A 424 20.34 -8.18 -1.34
CA MET A 424 21.51 -8.78 -0.74
C MET A 424 22.60 -9.00 -1.80
N PHE A 425 23.82 -8.67 -1.48
CA PHE A 425 24.98 -8.92 -2.33
C PHE A 425 26.08 -9.68 -1.58
N ILE A 426 26.95 -10.36 -2.34
CA ILE A 426 27.99 -11.22 -1.76
C ILE A 426 29.34 -10.53 -1.88
N ASN A 427 29.89 -10.09 -0.74
CA ASN A 427 31.20 -9.46 -0.64
C ASN A 427 32.22 -10.43 -0.07
N GLY A 428 33.10 -10.96 -0.92
CA GLY A 428 34.20 -11.85 -0.47
C GLY A 428 33.68 -13.13 0.20
N GLY A 429 32.53 -13.65 -0.20
CA GLY A 429 31.90 -14.85 0.36
C GLY A 429 30.97 -14.60 1.54
N PHE A 430 30.77 -13.34 1.95
CA PHE A 430 29.86 -12.97 3.02
C PHE A 430 28.63 -12.27 2.45
N ASN A 431 27.45 -12.65 2.93
CA ASN A 431 26.22 -11.94 2.61
C ASN A 431 26.23 -10.56 3.26
N VAL A 432 25.96 -9.53 2.48
CA VAL A 432 25.77 -8.15 2.94
C VAL A 432 24.32 -7.75 2.66
N TYR A 433 23.67 -7.32 3.70
CA TYR A 433 22.27 -6.86 3.65
C TYR A 433 22.26 -5.34 3.62
N PRO A 434 21.90 -4.71 2.48
CA PRO A 434 21.89 -3.27 2.34
C PRO A 434 21.14 -2.52 3.43
N ALA A 435 20.00 -3.04 3.87
CA ALA A 435 19.20 -2.38 4.90
C ALA A 435 19.94 -2.29 6.26
N GLU A 436 20.73 -3.31 6.63
CA GLU A 436 21.56 -3.25 7.83
C GLU A 436 22.63 -2.15 7.72
N VAL A 437 23.27 -2.05 6.55
CA VAL A 437 24.26 -1.00 6.28
C VAL A 437 23.61 0.38 6.27
N GLU A 438 22.45 0.53 5.65
CA GLU A 438 21.67 1.76 5.59
C GLU A 438 21.26 2.22 6.99
N GLN A 439 20.82 1.31 7.85
CA GLN A 439 20.46 1.59 9.24
C GLN A 439 21.64 2.13 10.04
N LEU A 440 22.80 1.48 9.92
CA LEU A 440 24.03 1.94 10.59
C LEU A 440 24.46 3.30 10.05
N MET A 441 24.48 3.49 8.73
CA MET A 441 24.84 4.76 8.10
C MET A 441 23.88 5.90 8.45
N GLY A 442 22.60 5.60 8.64
CA GLY A 442 21.57 6.58 9.06
C GLY A 442 21.83 7.20 10.44
N ALA A 443 22.70 6.60 11.28
CA ALA A 443 23.12 7.17 12.54
C ALA A 443 24.19 8.28 12.39
N HIS A 444 24.76 8.46 11.19
CA HIS A 444 25.73 9.52 10.95
C HIS A 444 25.05 10.91 10.86
N PRO A 445 25.55 11.94 11.57
CA PRO A 445 24.86 13.23 11.68
C PRO A 445 24.70 13.98 10.35
N ASP A 446 25.58 13.74 9.38
CA ASP A 446 25.55 14.41 8.08
C ASP A 446 24.72 13.67 7.04
N ILE A 447 24.14 12.51 7.37
CA ILE A 447 23.32 11.70 6.45
C ILE A 447 21.86 11.93 6.74
N GLY A 448 21.14 12.51 5.76
CA GLY A 448 19.68 12.67 5.82
C GLY A 448 18.94 11.42 5.33
N GLN A 449 19.39 10.84 4.20
CA GLN A 449 18.90 9.57 3.68
C GLN A 449 20.05 8.80 3.03
N VAL A 450 19.95 7.48 3.01
CA VAL A 450 20.94 6.61 2.39
C VAL A 450 20.28 5.40 1.74
N ALA A 451 20.82 4.98 0.62
CA ALA A 451 20.50 3.70 -0.02
C ALA A 451 21.77 3.00 -0.46
N VAL A 452 21.87 1.70 -0.19
CA VAL A 452 23.03 0.88 -0.53
C VAL A 452 22.65 -0.18 -1.55
N VAL A 453 23.52 -0.38 -2.54
CA VAL A 453 23.36 -1.44 -3.55
C VAL A 453 24.67 -2.19 -3.72
N GLY A 454 24.60 -3.47 -4.08
CA GLY A 454 25.76 -4.23 -4.54
C GLY A 454 26.17 -3.78 -5.95
N VAL A 455 27.48 -3.61 -6.16
CA VAL A 455 28.09 -3.35 -7.46
C VAL A 455 29.21 -4.34 -7.72
N PRO A 456 29.46 -4.76 -8.98
CA PRO A 456 30.50 -5.74 -9.30
C PRO A 456 31.89 -5.28 -8.87
N ASP A 457 32.69 -6.22 -8.31
CA ASP A 457 34.10 -6.04 -7.97
C ASP A 457 34.90 -7.26 -8.46
N GLU A 458 35.99 -7.03 -9.17
CA GLU A 458 36.81 -8.10 -9.77
C GLU A 458 37.38 -9.10 -8.76
N ARG A 459 37.62 -8.66 -7.52
CA ARG A 459 38.28 -9.49 -6.49
C ARG A 459 37.26 -10.10 -5.52
N LEU A 460 36.22 -9.37 -5.16
CA LEU A 460 35.30 -9.72 -4.07
C LEU A 460 33.94 -10.21 -4.56
N GLY A 461 33.74 -10.24 -5.89
CA GLY A 461 32.47 -10.54 -6.50
C GLY A 461 31.58 -9.29 -6.56
N GLU A 462 31.13 -8.81 -5.40
CA GLU A 462 30.40 -7.56 -5.27
C GLU A 462 30.90 -6.75 -4.07
N VAL A 463 30.70 -5.43 -4.11
CA VAL A 463 30.98 -4.52 -2.98
C VAL A 463 29.84 -3.52 -2.85
N GLY A 464 29.64 -2.98 -1.65
CA GLY A 464 28.62 -1.97 -1.39
C GLY A 464 28.95 -0.62 -2.02
N MET A 465 27.96 -0.01 -2.67
CA MET A 465 27.93 1.39 -3.07
C MET A 465 26.78 2.09 -2.36
N ALA A 466 27.08 3.15 -1.60
CA ALA A 466 26.09 3.95 -0.89
C ALA A 466 25.77 5.25 -1.66
N PHE A 467 24.49 5.55 -1.82
CA PHE A 467 23.97 6.82 -2.31
C PHE A 467 23.45 7.61 -1.12
N VAL A 468 24.02 8.76 -0.85
CA VAL A 468 23.78 9.57 0.35
C VAL A 468 23.12 10.89 -0.01
N VAL A 469 21.97 11.18 0.61
CA VAL A 469 21.38 12.51 0.61
C VAL A 469 21.83 13.22 1.89
N PRO A 470 22.46 14.39 1.80
CA PRO A 470 22.92 15.13 2.99
C PRO A 470 21.80 15.47 3.96
N ALA A 471 22.11 15.52 5.25
CA ALA A 471 21.22 16.16 6.22
C ALA A 471 21.14 17.67 5.94
N THR A 472 20.03 18.31 6.36
CA THR A 472 19.81 19.74 6.10
C THR A 472 20.94 20.60 6.67
N GLY A 473 21.59 21.35 5.79
CA GLY A 473 22.68 22.26 6.20
C GLY A 473 24.05 21.63 6.31
N THR A 474 24.21 20.35 5.92
CA THR A 474 25.50 19.65 5.89
C THR A 474 26.04 19.47 4.47
N ALA A 475 27.34 19.22 4.35
CA ALA A 475 28.02 18.89 3.11
C ALA A 475 29.00 17.75 3.37
N PRO A 476 28.50 16.49 3.44
CA PRO A 476 29.30 15.35 3.85
C PRO A 476 30.44 15.05 2.86
N ASP A 477 31.64 14.79 3.38
CA ASP A 477 32.76 14.29 2.60
C ASP A 477 32.64 12.75 2.47
N PRO A 478 32.52 12.19 1.25
CA PRO A 478 32.49 10.76 1.02
C PRO A 478 33.65 9.98 1.69
N ALA A 479 34.84 10.58 1.77
CA ALA A 479 35.99 9.94 2.39
C ALA A 479 35.86 9.85 3.92
N GLU A 480 35.29 10.87 4.56
CA GLU A 480 35.02 10.84 6.01
C GLU A 480 33.92 9.84 6.36
N ILE A 481 32.84 9.79 5.57
CA ILE A 481 31.79 8.79 5.75
C ILE A 481 32.34 7.36 5.56
N LEU A 482 33.18 7.11 4.55
CA LEU A 482 33.83 5.80 4.36
C LEU A 482 34.70 5.42 5.53
N ALA A 483 35.46 6.38 6.09
CA ALA A 483 36.29 6.14 7.28
C ALA A 483 35.44 5.80 8.50
N TRP A 484 34.34 6.52 8.69
CA TRP A 484 33.37 6.26 9.75
C TRP A 484 32.71 4.88 9.60
N CYS A 485 32.22 4.52 8.41
CA CYS A 485 31.65 3.19 8.16
C CYS A 485 32.62 2.06 8.52
N ARG A 486 33.92 2.21 8.19
CA ARG A 486 34.94 1.21 8.53
C ARG A 486 35.23 1.08 10.03
N ALA A 487 34.94 2.13 10.80
CA ALA A 487 35.08 2.10 12.25
C ALA A 487 33.87 1.47 12.93
N GLU A 488 32.66 1.69 12.38
CA GLU A 488 31.42 1.31 13.03
C GLU A 488 30.88 -0.06 12.60
N MET A 489 31.34 -0.62 11.47
CA MET A 489 30.85 -1.91 10.98
C MET A 489 31.98 -2.83 10.47
N ALA A 490 31.65 -4.12 10.36
CA ALA A 490 32.59 -5.11 9.81
C ALA A 490 33.04 -4.72 8.40
N ASN A 491 34.30 -4.92 8.08
CA ASN A 491 34.90 -4.42 6.83
C ASN A 491 34.23 -4.94 5.54
N TYR A 492 33.60 -6.12 5.57
CA TYR A 492 32.88 -6.66 4.44
C TYR A 492 31.49 -5.98 4.25
N LYS A 493 30.92 -5.37 5.29
CA LYS A 493 29.67 -4.61 5.26
C LYS A 493 29.88 -3.15 4.81
N ALA A 494 31.04 -2.57 5.17
CA ALA A 494 31.35 -1.18 4.88
C ALA A 494 31.35 -0.94 3.34
N PRO A 495 30.57 0.03 2.84
CA PRO A 495 30.57 0.37 1.43
C PRO A 495 31.99 0.69 0.95
N ARG A 496 32.28 0.39 -0.31
CA ARG A 496 33.54 0.78 -0.97
C ARG A 496 33.41 2.10 -1.69
N HIS A 497 32.20 2.44 -2.08
CA HIS A 497 31.90 3.64 -2.85
C HIS A 497 30.79 4.43 -2.15
N ILE A 498 30.91 5.76 -2.17
CA ILE A 498 29.85 6.68 -1.74
C ILE A 498 29.63 7.69 -2.85
N GLU A 499 28.36 7.95 -3.14
CA GLU A 499 27.92 9.03 -4.00
C GLU A 499 26.95 9.93 -3.25
N VAL A 500 27.27 11.23 -3.17
CA VAL A 500 26.34 12.22 -2.64
C VAL A 500 25.37 12.62 -3.74
N VAL A 501 24.08 12.51 -3.46
CA VAL A 501 22.98 12.81 -4.39
C VAL A 501 22.01 13.81 -3.79
N GLU A 502 21.30 14.55 -4.64
CA GLU A 502 20.28 15.51 -4.17
C GLU A 502 19.03 14.81 -3.63
N ALA A 503 18.64 13.69 -4.23
CA ALA A 503 17.51 12.86 -3.82
C ALA A 503 17.70 11.41 -4.25
N LEU A 504 17.09 10.48 -3.51
CA LEU A 504 16.98 9.07 -3.93
C LEU A 504 15.79 8.89 -4.88
N PRO A 505 15.91 8.04 -5.91
CA PRO A 505 14.77 7.69 -6.77
C PRO A 505 13.74 6.91 -5.94
N MET A 506 12.48 7.35 -5.96
CA MET A 506 11.41 6.73 -5.18
C MET A 506 10.19 6.42 -6.04
N ASN A 507 9.50 5.33 -5.71
CA ASN A 507 8.20 5.03 -6.31
C ASN A 507 7.07 5.87 -5.66
N ALA A 508 5.83 5.67 -6.17
CA ALA A 508 4.63 6.37 -5.69
C ALA A 508 4.33 6.18 -4.20
N SER A 509 4.76 5.07 -3.61
CA SER A 509 4.57 4.77 -2.18
C SER A 509 5.74 5.21 -1.29
N GLY A 510 6.72 5.95 -1.84
CA GLY A 510 7.89 6.44 -1.09
C GLY A 510 9.00 5.42 -0.91
N LYS A 511 8.96 4.28 -1.64
CA LYS A 511 10.00 3.26 -1.59
C LYS A 511 11.12 3.58 -2.58
N VAL A 512 12.38 3.47 -2.11
CA VAL A 512 13.57 3.67 -2.95
C VAL A 512 13.63 2.62 -4.08
N LEU A 513 13.89 3.09 -5.31
CA LEU A 513 14.02 2.28 -6.51
C LEU A 513 15.51 1.86 -6.68
N LYS A 514 15.93 0.84 -5.92
CA LYS A 514 17.33 0.37 -5.92
C LYS A 514 17.82 -0.10 -7.30
N PHE A 515 16.92 -0.54 -8.18
CA PHE A 515 17.30 -0.92 -9.54
C PHE A 515 17.84 0.28 -10.34
N GLU A 516 17.24 1.47 -10.20
CA GLU A 516 17.76 2.70 -10.85
C GLU A 516 19.13 3.09 -10.30
N LEU A 517 19.36 2.87 -9.00
CA LEU A 517 20.66 3.09 -8.37
C LEU A 517 21.72 2.13 -8.90
N ARG A 518 21.36 0.85 -9.14
CA ARG A 518 22.28 -0.14 -9.77
C ARG A 518 22.60 0.25 -11.20
N GLU A 519 21.61 0.67 -12.00
CA GLU A 519 21.83 1.16 -13.37
C GLU A 519 22.75 2.38 -13.39
N ARG A 520 22.54 3.33 -12.46
CA ARG A 520 23.39 4.51 -12.30
C ARG A 520 24.83 4.12 -11.92
N ALA A 521 24.99 3.17 -11.03
CA ALA A 521 26.31 2.65 -10.65
C ALA A 521 27.01 1.96 -11.82
N ALA A 522 26.29 1.15 -12.61
CA ALA A 522 26.82 0.44 -13.78
C ALA A 522 27.24 1.36 -14.95
N SER A 523 26.72 2.58 -14.99
CA SER A 523 27.05 3.57 -16.02
C SER A 523 28.36 4.34 -15.77
N ARG A 524 29.08 4.04 -14.70
CA ARG A 524 30.37 4.63 -14.31
C ARG A 524 31.53 3.77 -14.79
#